data_6404219449f335580a4de20022529d92
#
_entry.id   6404219449f335580a4de20022529d92
#
_cell.length_a   1.000
_cell.length_b   1.000
_cell.length_c   1.000
_cell.angle_alpha   90.00
_cell.angle_beta   90.00
_cell.angle_gamma   90.00
#
_symmetry.space_group_name_H-M   'P 1'
#
loop_
_entity.id
_entity.type
_entity.pdbx_description
1 polymer ?
#
loop_
_entity_poly.entity_id
_entity_poly.type
_entity_poly.pdbx_seq_one_letter_code
_entity_poly.pdbx_strand_id
1 'polypeptide(L)'
;ADGHCLYANDYVEECIKALKMDASRNVGGAQRYLAQNSVQTGISLAVKSILGNGGAKYMKDSYNGFADTVFLGCFWTQDLKKLGGFSEINITNQDSELNLRLLEEHGPCIRVSSDIKCWYYPRSSFKGLMTQYFRYGRGRFVTLLLHPFSSPLRSFLPTIFLLSYIGYVVADVLTTQTLWAIPVSLFFLGLVLLESTRVVWVNRSNFSKNIWKSDKKQPNSLSKIFHTACSLIIMQVGHSSGFIFQVFKRLFSAKNSW
;
A
#
# COMPACT_ATOMS: atom_id res chain seq x y z
N ALA A 1 16.18 -4.65 -5.94
CA ALA A 1 16.42 -3.27 -5.48
C ALA A 1 15.51 -2.32 -6.24
N ASP A 2 15.01 -1.28 -5.58
CA ASP A 2 14.13 -0.27 -6.17
C ASP A 2 14.91 1.06 -6.29
N GLY A 3 14.87 1.70 -7.46
CA GLY A 3 15.59 2.95 -7.76
C GLY A 3 15.09 4.18 -6.96
N HIS A 4 14.00 4.05 -6.21
CA HIS A 4 13.45 5.12 -5.35
C HIS A 4 13.76 4.92 -3.86
N CYS A 5 14.68 3.98 -3.54
CA CYS A 5 15.03 3.61 -2.19
C CYS A 5 16.45 3.98 -1.80
N LEU A 6 16.64 4.28 -0.53
CA LEU A 6 17.93 4.34 0.13
C LEU A 6 18.05 3.13 1.05
N TYR A 7 19.23 2.52 1.07
CA TYR A 7 19.52 1.33 1.87
C TYR A 7 20.51 1.67 2.96
N ALA A 8 20.36 1.07 4.13
CA ALA A 8 21.38 1.12 5.17
C ALA A 8 22.65 0.38 4.69
N ASN A 9 23.81 0.76 5.19
CA ASN A 9 25.08 0.15 4.79
C ASN A 9 25.17 -1.36 5.09
N ASP A 10 24.48 -1.80 6.14
CA ASP A 10 24.38 -3.18 6.62
C ASP A 10 23.15 -3.94 6.05
N TYR A 11 22.42 -3.34 5.10
CA TYR A 11 21.15 -3.88 4.58
C TYR A 11 21.25 -5.35 4.16
N VAL A 12 22.26 -5.70 3.36
CA VAL A 12 22.44 -7.07 2.85
C VAL A 12 22.82 -8.03 3.97
N GLU A 13 23.67 -7.59 4.89
CA GLU A 13 24.10 -8.39 6.05
C GLU A 13 22.90 -8.73 6.94
N GLU A 14 22.06 -7.75 7.26
CA GLU A 14 20.84 -7.97 8.07
C GLU A 14 19.81 -8.85 7.35
N CYS A 15 19.69 -8.75 6.02
CA CYS A 15 18.89 -9.68 5.25
C CYS A 15 19.40 -11.12 5.35
N ILE A 16 20.71 -11.34 5.24
CA ILE A 16 21.31 -12.68 5.35
C ILE A 16 21.11 -13.24 6.76
N LYS A 17 21.30 -12.43 7.80
CA LYS A 17 21.04 -12.83 9.19
C LYS A 17 19.59 -13.28 9.36
N ALA A 18 18.65 -12.49 8.88
CA ALA A 18 17.22 -12.80 8.98
C ALA A 18 16.82 -14.04 8.16
N LEU A 19 17.40 -14.28 6.98
CA LEU A 19 17.17 -15.47 6.17
C LEU A 19 17.70 -16.76 6.82
N LYS A 20 18.72 -16.65 7.67
CA LYS A 20 19.27 -17.80 8.42
C LYS A 20 18.45 -18.15 9.67
N MET A 21 17.45 -17.32 10.02
CA MET A 21 16.59 -17.53 11.19
C MET A 21 15.40 -18.40 10.80
N ASP A 22 15.16 -19.48 11.55
CA ASP A 22 14.00 -20.38 11.46
C ASP A 22 13.58 -20.74 10.01
N ALA A 23 12.27 -20.78 9.75
CA ALA A 23 11.65 -21.09 8.47
C ALA A 23 11.59 -19.90 7.51
N SER A 24 12.42 -18.85 7.67
CA SER A 24 12.39 -17.66 6.84
C SER A 24 12.81 -17.95 5.40
N ARG A 25 11.95 -17.65 4.42
CA ARG A 25 12.18 -17.81 2.98
C ARG A 25 12.24 -16.49 2.24
N ASN A 26 11.52 -15.50 2.75
CA ASN A 26 11.56 -14.13 2.30
C ASN A 26 11.70 -13.21 3.50
N VAL A 27 12.65 -12.29 3.46
CA VAL A 27 12.87 -11.33 4.54
C VAL A 27 12.94 -9.91 4.00
N GLY A 28 12.52 -8.96 4.79
CA GLY A 28 12.61 -7.54 4.45
C GLY A 28 12.35 -6.66 5.65
N GLY A 29 12.56 -5.37 5.47
CA GLY A 29 12.31 -4.38 6.52
C GLY A 29 10.95 -3.72 6.42
N ALA A 30 10.69 -2.82 7.36
CA ALA A 30 9.57 -1.89 7.25
C ALA A 30 9.82 -0.86 6.15
N GLN A 31 8.75 -0.50 5.43
CA GLN A 31 8.82 0.58 4.44
C GLN A 31 8.80 1.94 5.15
N ARG A 32 9.97 2.57 5.25
CA ARG A 32 10.14 3.88 5.88
C ARG A 32 10.04 4.98 4.82
N TYR A 33 8.99 5.79 4.91
CA TYR A 33 8.71 6.84 3.93
C TYR A 33 9.45 8.13 4.24
N LEU A 34 10.04 8.75 3.20
CA LEU A 34 10.68 10.05 3.25
C LEU A 34 9.91 11.09 2.41
N ALA A 35 10.05 12.37 2.75
CA ALA A 35 9.39 13.45 2.05
C ALA A 35 10.33 14.64 1.81
N GLN A 36 10.23 15.22 0.61
CA GLN A 36 10.94 16.44 0.18
C GLN A 36 9.99 17.56 -0.27
N ASN A 37 8.68 17.25 -0.39
CA ASN A 37 7.64 18.22 -0.74
C ASN A 37 6.32 17.89 -0.01
N SER A 38 5.32 18.74 -0.16
CA SER A 38 4.04 18.62 0.54
C SER A 38 3.24 17.37 0.12
N VAL A 39 3.29 16.97 -1.15
CA VAL A 39 2.61 15.77 -1.62
C VAL A 39 3.25 14.51 -1.03
N GLN A 40 4.58 14.41 -1.08
CA GLN A 40 5.30 13.31 -0.44
C GLN A 40 5.05 13.27 1.08
N THR A 41 4.95 14.44 1.72
CA THR A 41 4.55 14.55 3.13
C THR A 41 3.19 13.92 3.37
N GLY A 42 2.19 14.30 2.55
CA GLY A 42 0.84 13.74 2.65
C GLY A 42 0.82 12.22 2.48
N ILE A 43 1.52 11.71 1.47
CA ILE A 43 1.63 10.26 1.21
C ILE A 43 2.32 9.55 2.38
N SER A 44 3.46 10.07 2.85
CA SER A 44 4.23 9.49 3.97
C SER A 44 3.45 9.42 5.27
N LEU A 45 2.54 10.35 5.49
CA LEU A 45 1.63 10.35 6.63
C LEU A 45 0.41 9.46 6.39
N ALA A 46 -0.19 9.50 5.19
CA ALA A 46 -1.35 8.68 4.84
C ALA A 46 -1.07 7.18 5.01
N VAL A 47 0.11 6.69 4.61
CA VAL A 47 0.48 5.28 4.76
C VAL A 47 0.70 4.84 6.22
N LYS A 48 0.79 5.76 7.17
CA LYS A 48 0.81 5.47 8.61
C LYS A 48 -0.59 5.31 9.21
N SER A 49 -1.63 5.64 8.45
CA SER A 49 -3.02 5.40 8.79
C SER A 49 -3.45 3.99 8.44
N ILE A 50 -4.34 3.40 9.23
CA ILE A 50 -5.00 2.13 8.90
C ILE A 50 -5.80 2.24 7.59
N LEU A 51 -6.36 3.42 7.30
CA LEU A 51 -7.07 3.70 6.04
C LEU A 51 -6.12 3.68 4.84
N GLY A 52 -4.82 3.98 5.04
CA GLY A 52 -3.81 3.99 3.98
C GLY A 52 -3.08 2.67 3.80
N ASN A 53 -2.86 1.90 4.88
CA ASN A 53 -2.04 0.69 4.85
C ASN A 53 -2.82 -0.61 5.12
N GLY A 54 -4.12 -0.52 5.45
CA GLY A 54 -4.94 -1.69 5.76
C GLY A 54 -4.44 -2.52 6.95
N GLY A 55 -3.68 -1.91 7.87
CA GLY A 55 -3.11 -2.59 9.04
C GLY A 55 -1.89 -3.48 8.73
N ALA A 56 -1.23 -3.31 7.58
CA ALA A 56 -0.09 -4.12 7.17
C ALA A 56 1.06 -4.06 8.19
N LYS A 57 1.52 -5.22 8.62
CA LYS A 57 2.56 -5.36 9.65
C LYS A 57 3.90 -4.73 9.23
N TYR A 58 4.29 -4.90 7.96
CA TYR A 58 5.53 -4.34 7.41
C TYR A 58 5.56 -2.80 7.33
N MET A 59 4.48 -2.12 7.66
CA MET A 59 4.44 -0.66 7.79
C MET A 59 4.85 -0.16 9.18
N LYS A 60 5.06 -1.06 10.14
CA LYS A 60 5.46 -0.72 11.50
C LYS A 60 6.98 -0.84 11.64
N ASP A 61 7.65 0.29 11.88
CA ASP A 61 9.13 0.38 11.94
C ASP A 61 9.79 -0.55 12.97
N SER A 62 9.06 -0.91 14.04
CA SER A 62 9.54 -1.76 15.14
C SER A 62 9.04 -3.20 15.07
N TYR A 63 8.32 -3.60 14.00
CA TYR A 63 7.80 -4.93 13.92
C TYR A 63 8.90 -5.94 13.57
N ASN A 64 8.94 -7.03 14.36
CA ASN A 64 9.76 -8.21 14.12
C ASN A 64 8.87 -9.44 14.14
N GLY A 65 8.87 -10.25 13.08
CA GLY A 65 8.06 -11.47 13.03
C GLY A 65 7.49 -11.78 11.65
N PHE A 66 6.66 -12.81 11.59
CA PHE A 66 6.04 -13.24 10.35
C PHE A 66 4.90 -12.32 9.93
N ALA A 67 4.86 -12.03 8.62
CA ALA A 67 3.85 -11.22 7.96
C ALA A 67 3.44 -11.88 6.64
N ASP A 68 2.41 -11.33 5.99
CA ASP A 68 1.96 -11.77 4.68
C ASP A 68 2.79 -11.18 3.53
N THR A 69 3.55 -10.14 3.79
CA THR A 69 4.45 -9.49 2.84
C THR A 69 5.51 -8.66 3.57
N VAL A 70 6.56 -8.32 2.85
CA VAL A 70 7.64 -7.42 3.29
C VAL A 70 7.90 -6.36 2.23
N PHE A 71 8.56 -5.27 2.61
CA PHE A 71 9.06 -4.30 1.65
C PHE A 71 10.47 -4.70 1.19
N LEU A 72 10.69 -4.74 -0.12
CA LEU A 72 11.96 -5.15 -0.76
C LEU A 72 12.43 -6.53 -0.27
N GLY A 73 11.65 -7.56 -0.61
CA GLY A 73 11.95 -8.93 -0.21
C GLY A 73 13.34 -9.41 -0.67
N CYS A 74 14.03 -10.08 0.23
CA CYS A 74 15.30 -10.76 -0.01
C CYS A 74 15.09 -12.27 0.12
N PHE A 75 15.56 -13.03 -0.87
CA PHE A 75 15.36 -14.46 -1.01
C PHE A 75 16.69 -15.17 -1.24
N TRP A 76 16.77 -16.43 -0.88
CA TRP A 76 17.79 -17.30 -1.46
C TRP A 76 17.49 -17.51 -2.93
N THR A 77 18.48 -17.33 -3.81
CA THR A 77 18.32 -17.48 -5.27
C THR A 77 17.78 -18.86 -5.65
N GLN A 78 18.16 -19.89 -4.92
CA GLN A 78 17.68 -21.26 -5.18
C GLN A 78 16.18 -21.40 -4.90
N ASP A 79 15.66 -20.81 -3.80
CA ASP A 79 14.26 -20.86 -3.46
C ASP A 79 13.43 -20.07 -4.48
N LEU A 80 13.90 -18.89 -4.88
CA LEU A 80 13.25 -18.09 -5.91
C LEU A 80 13.16 -18.84 -7.26
N LYS A 81 14.23 -19.54 -7.65
CA LYS A 81 14.24 -20.37 -8.88
C LYS A 81 13.28 -21.54 -8.80
N LYS A 82 13.21 -22.24 -7.67
CA LYS A 82 12.25 -23.35 -7.46
C LYS A 82 10.80 -22.90 -7.59
N LEU A 83 10.47 -21.69 -7.12
CA LEU A 83 9.15 -21.08 -7.25
C LEU A 83 8.84 -20.58 -8.66
N GLY A 84 9.77 -20.66 -9.61
CA GLY A 84 9.59 -20.15 -10.97
C GLY A 84 9.74 -18.63 -11.12
N GLY A 85 10.29 -17.93 -10.10
CA GLY A 85 10.51 -16.49 -10.15
C GLY A 85 9.24 -15.65 -10.01
N PHE A 86 9.30 -14.41 -10.48
CA PHE A 86 8.16 -13.49 -10.50
C PHE A 86 7.20 -13.82 -11.66
N SER A 87 5.90 -13.67 -11.40
CA SER A 87 4.86 -13.89 -12.41
C SER A 87 4.97 -12.86 -13.55
N GLU A 88 5.05 -13.32 -14.79
CA GLU A 88 5.03 -12.47 -15.99
C GLU A 88 3.63 -11.92 -16.30
N ILE A 89 2.58 -12.57 -15.80
CA ILE A 89 1.18 -12.17 -16.01
C ILE A 89 0.82 -10.99 -15.11
N ASN A 90 1.38 -10.91 -13.92
CA ASN A 90 1.08 -9.88 -12.94
C ASN A 90 2.15 -8.78 -12.96
N ILE A 91 2.06 -7.81 -13.88
CA ILE A 91 3.04 -6.74 -14.08
C ILE A 91 3.17 -5.80 -12.86
N THR A 92 2.16 -5.73 -12.00
CA THR A 92 2.21 -5.02 -10.71
C THR A 92 1.76 -5.94 -9.59
N ASN A 93 2.25 -5.71 -8.36
CA ASN A 93 2.07 -6.61 -7.22
C ASN A 93 2.70 -8.00 -7.40
N GLN A 94 3.75 -8.11 -8.22
CA GLN A 94 4.50 -9.34 -8.45
C GLN A 94 5.08 -9.89 -7.14
N ASP A 95 5.54 -9.01 -6.27
CA ASP A 95 6.02 -9.31 -4.91
C ASP A 95 4.93 -9.94 -4.04
N SER A 96 3.73 -9.36 -4.07
CA SER A 96 2.60 -9.89 -3.30
C SER A 96 2.13 -11.24 -3.82
N GLU A 97 2.14 -11.45 -5.13
CA GLU A 97 1.78 -12.72 -5.77
C GLU A 97 2.80 -13.81 -5.40
N LEU A 98 4.11 -13.51 -5.53
CA LEU A 98 5.17 -14.41 -5.13
C LEU A 98 5.08 -14.78 -3.64
N ASN A 99 4.75 -13.81 -2.80
CA ASN A 99 4.57 -14.04 -1.37
C ASN A 99 3.39 -14.99 -1.07
N LEU A 100 2.30 -14.93 -1.86
CA LEU A 100 1.19 -15.87 -1.71
C LEU A 100 1.61 -17.29 -2.07
N ARG A 101 2.36 -17.49 -3.17
CA ARG A 101 2.92 -18.82 -3.51
C ARG A 101 3.82 -19.38 -2.40
N LEU A 102 4.67 -18.54 -1.82
CA LEU A 102 5.51 -18.92 -0.68
C LEU A 102 4.67 -19.36 0.52
N LEU A 103 3.63 -18.60 0.87
CA LEU A 103 2.77 -18.86 2.00
C LEU A 103 1.91 -20.13 1.78
N GLU A 104 1.47 -20.37 0.55
CA GLU A 104 0.71 -21.59 0.18
C GLU A 104 1.57 -22.84 0.28
N GLU A 105 2.85 -22.75 -0.14
CA GLU A 105 3.77 -23.89 -0.13
C GLU A 105 4.38 -24.16 1.25
N HIS A 106 4.73 -23.12 2.01
CA HIS A 106 5.56 -23.25 3.21
C HIS A 106 4.90 -22.74 4.50
N GLY A 107 3.66 -22.22 4.44
CA GLY A 107 3.04 -21.57 5.59
C GLY A 107 3.75 -20.26 5.97
N PRO A 108 3.72 -19.83 7.25
CA PRO A 108 4.35 -18.58 7.69
C PRO A 108 5.88 -18.60 7.49
N CYS A 109 6.37 -18.01 6.41
CA CYS A 109 7.79 -18.02 6.03
C CYS A 109 8.32 -16.65 5.59
N ILE A 110 7.48 -15.60 5.65
CA ILE A 110 7.85 -14.24 5.27
C ILE A 110 8.09 -13.45 6.54
N ARG A 111 9.32 -12.99 6.76
CA ARG A 111 9.72 -12.31 7.99
C ARG A 111 10.01 -10.83 7.74
N VAL A 112 9.39 -9.97 8.54
CA VAL A 112 9.79 -8.56 8.69
C VAL A 112 10.79 -8.46 9.83
N SER A 113 11.91 -7.78 9.60
CA SER A 113 12.89 -7.44 10.63
C SER A 113 13.05 -5.93 10.75
N SER A 114 13.03 -5.39 11.99
CA SER A 114 13.29 -3.99 12.28
C SER A 114 14.73 -3.57 11.98
N ASP A 115 15.67 -4.53 11.94
CA ASP A 115 17.09 -4.30 11.70
C ASP A 115 17.39 -4.09 10.21
N ILE A 116 16.56 -4.66 9.32
CA ILE A 116 16.64 -4.40 7.89
C ILE A 116 16.06 -3.01 7.62
N LYS A 117 16.92 -2.04 7.30
CA LYS A 117 16.53 -0.63 7.15
C LYS A 117 16.67 -0.16 5.72
N CYS A 118 15.55 0.34 5.18
CA CYS A 118 15.50 1.03 3.90
C CYS A 118 14.47 2.17 3.96
N TRP A 119 14.68 3.17 3.12
CA TRP A 119 13.83 4.36 3.05
C TRP A 119 13.36 4.56 1.62
N TYR A 120 12.13 4.99 1.48
CA TYR A 120 11.45 5.13 0.21
C TYR A 120 10.95 6.56 0.00
N TYR A 121 11.23 7.13 -1.18
CA TYR A 121 10.65 8.38 -1.62
C TYR A 121 9.38 8.11 -2.43
N PRO A 122 8.18 8.46 -1.91
CA PRO A 122 6.94 8.25 -2.65
C PRO A 122 6.81 9.22 -3.82
N ARG A 123 5.77 9.05 -4.62
CA ARG A 123 5.47 9.91 -5.77
C ARG A 123 5.43 11.38 -5.35
N SER A 124 5.98 12.25 -6.18
CA SER A 124 6.07 13.69 -5.90
C SER A 124 4.83 14.49 -6.31
N SER A 125 3.83 13.83 -6.94
CA SER A 125 2.59 14.45 -7.40
C SER A 125 1.37 13.55 -7.15
N PHE A 126 0.20 14.16 -6.98
CA PHE A 126 -1.07 13.42 -6.85
C PHE A 126 -1.42 12.61 -8.11
N LYS A 127 -1.10 13.12 -9.30
CA LYS A 127 -1.25 12.36 -10.55
C LYS A 127 -0.41 11.07 -10.53
N GLY A 128 0.84 11.18 -10.09
CA GLY A 128 1.72 10.02 -9.93
C GLY A 128 1.20 9.01 -8.92
N LEU A 129 0.66 9.50 -7.78
CA LEU A 129 0.02 8.67 -6.77
C LEU A 129 -1.21 7.95 -7.32
N MET A 130 -2.11 8.67 -8.00
CA MET A 130 -3.31 8.10 -8.64
C MET A 130 -2.92 6.99 -9.63
N THR A 131 -1.95 7.24 -10.51
CA THR A 131 -1.47 6.25 -11.48
C THR A 131 -0.89 5.02 -10.79
N GLN A 132 -0.14 5.19 -9.69
CA GLN A 132 0.44 4.10 -8.93
C GLN A 132 -0.65 3.23 -8.30
N TYR A 133 -1.62 3.83 -7.63
CA TYR A 133 -2.70 3.08 -6.97
C TYR A 133 -3.67 2.47 -7.98
N PHE A 134 -3.91 3.11 -9.11
CA PHE A 134 -4.65 2.51 -10.22
C PHE A 134 -3.99 1.22 -10.71
N ARG A 135 -2.66 1.23 -10.89
CA ARG A 135 -1.90 0.03 -11.26
C ARG A 135 -1.97 -1.04 -10.16
N TYR A 136 -1.89 -0.65 -8.90
CA TYR A 136 -2.03 -1.57 -7.77
C TYR A 136 -3.41 -2.25 -7.76
N GLY A 137 -4.49 -1.51 -7.99
CA GLY A 137 -5.84 -2.08 -8.08
C GLY A 137 -5.95 -3.10 -9.22
N ARG A 138 -5.41 -2.79 -10.40
CA ARG A 138 -5.36 -3.72 -11.53
C ARG A 138 -4.63 -5.01 -11.17
N GLY A 139 -3.41 -4.90 -10.64
CA GLY A 139 -2.61 -6.06 -10.23
C GLY A 139 -3.28 -6.86 -9.12
N ARG A 140 -4.02 -6.20 -8.22
CA ARG A 140 -4.72 -6.89 -7.14
C ARG A 140 -5.87 -7.76 -7.65
N PHE A 141 -6.58 -7.34 -8.70
CA PHE A 141 -7.58 -8.18 -9.36
C PHE A 141 -6.94 -9.41 -10.02
N VAL A 142 -5.80 -9.25 -10.69
CA VAL A 142 -5.06 -10.39 -11.29
C VAL A 142 -4.59 -11.36 -10.19
N THR A 143 -4.05 -10.85 -9.09
CA THR A 143 -3.65 -11.68 -7.94
C THR A 143 -4.85 -12.46 -7.37
N LEU A 144 -6.04 -11.84 -7.28
CA LEU A 144 -7.24 -12.53 -6.84
C LEU A 144 -7.63 -13.70 -7.74
N LEU A 145 -7.49 -13.53 -9.06
CA LEU A 145 -7.80 -14.61 -10.00
C LEU A 145 -6.82 -15.80 -9.89
N LEU A 146 -5.54 -15.50 -9.58
CA LEU A 146 -4.51 -16.53 -9.39
C LEU A 146 -4.62 -17.22 -8.01
N HIS A 147 -5.00 -16.48 -6.98
CA HIS A 147 -5.04 -16.92 -5.59
C HIS A 147 -6.38 -16.55 -4.91
N PRO A 148 -7.52 -17.14 -5.32
CA PRO A 148 -8.84 -16.70 -4.87
C PRO A 148 -9.07 -16.91 -3.36
N PHE A 149 -8.47 -17.92 -2.75
CA PHE A 149 -8.64 -18.27 -1.35
C PHE A 149 -7.57 -17.68 -0.42
N SER A 150 -6.40 -17.36 -0.96
CA SER A 150 -5.24 -16.88 -0.18
C SER A 150 -5.12 -15.36 -0.19
N SER A 151 -5.83 -14.68 -1.08
CA SER A 151 -5.78 -13.22 -1.19
C SER A 151 -6.41 -12.54 0.02
N PRO A 152 -5.68 -11.62 0.71
CA PRO A 152 -6.18 -11.02 1.95
C PRO A 152 -7.39 -10.10 1.69
N LEU A 153 -8.46 -10.27 2.47
CA LEU A 153 -9.72 -9.52 2.35
C LEU A 153 -9.51 -7.99 2.35
N ARG A 154 -8.56 -7.49 3.13
CA ARG A 154 -8.22 -6.05 3.16
C ARG A 154 -7.89 -5.45 1.79
N SER A 155 -7.47 -6.27 0.83
CA SER A 155 -7.13 -5.84 -0.53
C SER A 155 -8.36 -5.45 -1.37
N PHE A 156 -9.56 -5.89 -0.97
CA PHE A 156 -10.81 -5.65 -1.71
C PHE A 156 -11.70 -4.63 -1.02
N LEU A 157 -11.49 -4.40 0.28
CA LEU A 157 -12.31 -3.47 1.07
C LEU A 157 -12.47 -2.08 0.42
N PRO A 158 -11.42 -1.45 -0.14
CA PRO A 158 -11.59 -0.16 -0.82
C PRO A 158 -12.57 -0.21 -1.97
N THR A 159 -12.53 -1.28 -2.77
CA THR A 159 -13.40 -1.45 -3.94
C THR A 159 -14.83 -1.76 -3.52
N ILE A 160 -15.03 -2.64 -2.54
CA ILE A 160 -16.35 -2.97 -1.99
C ILE A 160 -16.98 -1.69 -1.42
N PHE A 161 -16.21 -0.92 -0.63
CA PHE A 161 -16.70 0.32 -0.04
C PHE A 161 -17.10 1.34 -1.11
N LEU A 162 -16.28 1.56 -2.14
CA LEU A 162 -16.57 2.50 -3.22
C LEU A 162 -17.83 2.07 -4.00
N LEU A 163 -17.97 0.79 -4.35
CA LEU A 163 -19.13 0.29 -5.07
C LEU A 163 -20.41 0.40 -4.22
N SER A 164 -20.36 0.07 -2.94
CA SER A 164 -21.48 0.23 -2.00
C SER A 164 -21.90 1.70 -1.87
N TYR A 165 -20.92 2.61 -1.79
CA TYR A 165 -21.18 4.04 -1.72
C TYR A 165 -21.82 4.56 -3.02
N ILE A 166 -21.31 4.16 -4.19
CA ILE A 166 -21.90 4.53 -5.49
C ILE A 166 -23.33 3.99 -5.60
N GLY A 167 -23.56 2.72 -5.24
CA GLY A 167 -24.90 2.11 -5.21
C GLY A 167 -25.86 2.86 -4.29
N TYR A 168 -25.38 3.27 -3.11
CA TYR A 168 -26.17 4.09 -2.19
C TYR A 168 -26.55 5.45 -2.80
N VAL A 169 -25.59 6.17 -3.40
CA VAL A 169 -25.85 7.48 -4.04
C VAL A 169 -26.86 7.33 -5.18
N VAL A 170 -26.71 6.30 -6.02
CA VAL A 170 -27.66 6.04 -7.12
C VAL A 170 -29.05 5.73 -6.58
N ALA A 171 -29.15 4.89 -5.55
CA ALA A 171 -30.44 4.57 -4.92
C ALA A 171 -31.07 5.82 -4.28
N ASP A 172 -30.33 6.65 -3.58
CA ASP A 172 -30.84 7.89 -2.96
C ASP A 172 -31.41 8.85 -4.02
N VAL A 173 -30.71 9.03 -5.14
CA VAL A 173 -31.17 9.91 -6.24
C VAL A 173 -32.40 9.36 -6.90
N LEU A 174 -32.51 8.03 -7.12
CA LEU A 174 -33.61 7.42 -7.86
C LEU A 174 -34.87 7.21 -7.02
N THR A 175 -34.74 6.99 -5.71
CA THR A 175 -35.88 6.56 -4.87
C THR A 175 -36.40 7.64 -3.94
N THR A 176 -35.51 8.33 -3.23
CA THR A 176 -35.91 9.19 -2.12
C THR A 176 -35.95 10.67 -2.47
N GLN A 177 -35.22 11.12 -3.48
CA GLN A 177 -35.00 12.53 -3.83
C GLN A 177 -34.64 13.45 -2.64
N THR A 178 -34.24 12.84 -1.52
CA THR A 178 -33.98 13.52 -0.23
C THR A 178 -32.56 14.04 -0.13
N LEU A 179 -31.69 13.71 -1.10
CA LEU A 179 -30.26 14.10 -1.13
C LEU A 179 -29.48 13.70 0.14
N TRP A 180 -29.85 12.60 0.78
CA TRP A 180 -29.12 12.03 1.93
C TRP A 180 -27.66 11.68 1.59
N ALA A 181 -27.36 11.51 0.31
CA ALA A 181 -25.98 11.33 -0.16
C ALA A 181 -25.06 12.48 0.24
N ILE A 182 -25.56 13.72 0.36
CA ILE A 182 -24.75 14.90 0.75
C ILE A 182 -24.26 14.78 2.21
N PRO A 183 -25.15 14.66 3.23
CA PRO A 183 -24.67 14.55 4.62
C PRO A 183 -23.82 13.31 4.85
N VAL A 184 -24.09 12.20 4.18
CA VAL A 184 -23.27 10.99 4.25
C VAL A 184 -21.86 11.25 3.67
N SER A 185 -21.77 11.93 2.51
CA SER A 185 -20.48 12.31 1.92
C SER A 185 -19.68 13.24 2.82
N LEU A 186 -20.34 14.23 3.43
CA LEU A 186 -19.71 15.16 4.39
C LEU A 186 -19.24 14.44 5.65
N PHE A 187 -19.99 13.44 6.12
CA PHE A 187 -19.60 12.61 7.25
C PHE A 187 -18.31 11.82 6.93
N PHE A 188 -18.22 11.15 5.77
CA PHE A 188 -17.00 10.44 5.36
C PHE A 188 -15.83 11.40 5.17
N LEU A 189 -16.04 12.57 4.57
CA LEU A 189 -14.99 13.59 4.47
C LEU A 189 -14.51 14.02 5.85
N GLY A 190 -15.42 14.22 6.79
CA GLY A 190 -15.11 14.51 8.20
C GLY A 190 -14.24 13.43 8.84
N LEU A 191 -14.57 12.15 8.63
CA LEU A 191 -13.76 11.03 9.13
C LEU A 191 -12.33 11.03 8.52
N VAL A 192 -12.19 11.29 7.22
CA VAL A 192 -10.89 11.40 6.56
C VAL A 192 -10.07 12.56 7.13
N LEU A 193 -10.69 13.72 7.38
CA LEU A 193 -10.04 14.88 7.97
C LEU A 193 -9.63 14.63 9.43
N LEU A 194 -10.48 13.99 10.22
CA LEU A 194 -10.18 13.60 11.61
C LEU A 194 -8.99 12.64 11.65
N GLU A 195 -8.98 11.61 10.81
CA GLU A 195 -7.88 10.65 10.74
C GLU A 195 -6.59 11.32 10.25
N SER A 196 -6.67 12.22 9.25
CA SER A 196 -5.52 12.99 8.79
C SER A 196 -4.94 13.87 9.89
N THR A 197 -5.79 14.52 10.68
CA THR A 197 -5.40 15.33 11.85
C THR A 197 -4.72 14.46 12.91
N ARG A 198 -5.30 13.30 13.23
CA ARG A 198 -4.75 12.34 14.18
C ARG A 198 -3.33 11.89 13.74
N VAL A 199 -3.16 11.48 12.48
CA VAL A 199 -1.87 11.01 11.97
C VAL A 199 -0.82 12.12 12.00
N VAL A 200 -1.17 13.34 11.60
CA VAL A 200 -0.27 14.50 11.66
C VAL A 200 0.13 14.78 13.12
N TRP A 201 -0.83 14.75 14.04
CA TRP A 201 -0.58 14.99 15.47
C TRP A 201 0.35 13.94 16.09
N VAL A 202 0.09 12.66 15.86
CA VAL A 202 0.90 11.55 16.39
C VAL A 202 2.34 11.60 15.89
N ASN A 203 2.54 12.01 14.64
CA ASN A 203 3.88 12.03 14.04
C ASN A 203 4.61 13.37 14.19
N ARG A 204 4.03 14.38 14.85
CA ARG A 204 4.58 15.76 14.88
C ARG A 204 6.00 15.86 15.45
N SER A 205 6.29 15.13 16.53
CA SER A 205 7.59 15.18 17.23
C SER A 205 8.72 14.57 16.41
N ASN A 206 8.43 13.52 15.65
CA ASN A 206 9.43 12.76 14.89
C ASN A 206 9.43 13.09 13.39
N PHE A 207 8.57 14.00 12.94
CA PHE A 207 8.40 14.31 11.51
C PHE A 207 9.70 14.80 10.87
N SER A 208 10.36 15.78 11.48
CA SER A 208 11.63 16.34 10.98
C SER A 208 12.76 15.31 10.95
N LYS A 209 12.83 14.46 11.97
CA LYS A 209 13.90 13.46 12.10
C LYS A 209 13.70 12.30 11.15
N ASN A 210 12.49 11.78 11.05
CA ASN A 210 12.23 10.49 10.42
C ASN A 210 11.65 10.59 9.01
N ILE A 211 10.94 11.69 8.66
CA ILE A 211 10.19 11.79 7.42
C ILE A 211 10.76 12.90 6.52
N TRP A 212 10.95 14.11 7.04
CA TRP A 212 11.35 15.25 6.21
C TRP A 212 12.84 15.21 5.87
N LYS A 213 13.15 15.23 4.57
CA LYS A 213 14.52 15.17 4.04
C LYS A 213 14.72 16.19 2.91
N SER A 214 14.52 17.47 3.24
CA SER A 214 14.74 18.58 2.32
C SER A 214 15.28 19.79 3.08
N ASP A 215 16.09 20.60 2.44
CA ASP A 215 16.59 21.88 2.96
C ASP A 215 15.51 22.98 2.95
N LYS A 216 14.39 22.74 2.25
CA LYS A 216 13.25 23.64 2.23
C LYS A 216 12.49 23.60 3.56
N LYS A 217 11.78 24.72 3.86
CA LYS A 217 10.89 24.78 5.03
C LYS A 217 9.83 23.70 4.95
N GLN A 218 9.61 23.02 6.09
CA GLN A 218 8.55 22.01 6.20
C GLN A 218 7.16 22.61 5.95
N PRO A 219 6.23 21.83 5.39
CA PRO A 219 4.82 22.22 5.32
C PRO A 219 4.27 22.46 6.73
N ASN A 220 3.41 23.48 6.87
CA ASN A 220 2.69 23.73 8.13
C ASN A 220 1.65 22.63 8.41
N SER A 221 1.07 22.62 9.60
CA SER A 221 0.12 21.56 10.04
C SER A 221 -1.11 21.48 9.13
N LEU A 222 -1.68 22.59 8.70
CA LEU A 222 -2.84 22.60 7.80
C LEU A 222 -2.49 21.99 6.43
N SER A 223 -1.34 22.35 5.86
CA SER A 223 -0.85 21.76 4.62
C SER A 223 -0.62 20.25 4.78
N LYS A 224 -0.03 19.79 5.90
CA LYS A 224 0.15 18.36 6.20
C LYS A 224 -1.19 17.63 6.24
N ILE A 225 -2.19 18.17 6.96
CA ILE A 225 -3.54 17.58 7.06
C ILE A 225 -4.19 17.50 5.69
N PHE A 226 -4.20 18.61 4.93
CA PHE A 226 -4.78 18.66 3.59
C PHE A 226 -4.17 17.63 2.65
N HIS A 227 -2.83 17.60 2.53
CA HIS A 227 -2.16 16.66 1.64
C HIS A 227 -2.33 15.20 2.09
N THR A 228 -2.43 14.95 3.40
CA THR A 228 -2.71 13.60 3.93
C THR A 228 -4.13 13.17 3.56
N ALA A 229 -5.13 14.04 3.73
CA ALA A 229 -6.52 13.75 3.36
C ALA A 229 -6.65 13.48 1.85
N CYS A 230 -6.08 14.35 1.02
CA CYS A 230 -6.04 14.13 -0.43
C CYS A 230 -5.37 12.81 -0.79
N SER A 231 -4.25 12.47 -0.15
CA SER A 231 -3.54 11.22 -0.40
C SER A 231 -4.39 10.01 -0.04
N LEU A 232 -5.07 10.01 1.12
CA LEU A 232 -5.97 8.93 1.53
C LEU A 232 -7.08 8.72 0.50
N ILE A 233 -7.75 9.78 0.06
CA ILE A 233 -8.83 9.70 -0.93
C ILE A 233 -8.28 9.14 -2.26
N ILE A 234 -7.17 9.69 -2.76
CA ILE A 234 -6.56 9.28 -4.03
C ILE A 234 -6.13 7.81 -4.00
N MET A 235 -5.59 7.33 -2.87
CA MET A 235 -5.19 5.94 -2.69
C MET A 235 -6.40 5.00 -2.83
N GLN A 236 -7.51 5.31 -2.16
CA GLN A 236 -8.72 4.48 -2.19
C GLN A 236 -9.40 4.51 -3.58
N VAL A 237 -9.61 5.72 -4.13
CA VAL A 237 -10.25 5.89 -5.45
C VAL A 237 -9.38 5.29 -6.55
N GLY A 238 -8.08 5.55 -6.54
CA GLY A 238 -7.15 5.00 -7.54
C GLY A 238 -7.13 3.48 -7.53
N HIS A 239 -7.00 2.86 -6.35
CA HIS A 239 -7.02 1.41 -6.20
C HIS A 239 -8.33 0.80 -6.69
N SER A 240 -9.46 1.33 -6.25
CA SER A 240 -10.79 0.81 -6.62
C SER A 240 -11.07 0.97 -8.10
N SER A 241 -10.75 2.13 -8.68
CA SER A 241 -10.90 2.39 -10.12
C SER A 241 -10.04 1.44 -10.97
N GLY A 242 -8.81 1.18 -10.54
CA GLY A 242 -7.93 0.24 -11.22
C GLY A 242 -8.44 -1.20 -11.15
N PHE A 243 -8.95 -1.62 -10.01
CA PHE A 243 -9.55 -2.94 -9.81
C PHE A 243 -10.77 -3.12 -10.72
N ILE A 244 -11.72 -2.18 -10.68
CA ILE A 244 -12.94 -2.18 -11.51
C ILE A 244 -12.58 -2.18 -13.00
N PHE A 245 -11.64 -1.31 -13.41
CA PHE A 245 -11.16 -1.27 -14.79
C PHE A 245 -10.65 -2.64 -15.25
N GLN A 246 -9.87 -3.34 -14.42
CA GLN A 246 -9.31 -4.64 -14.79
C GLN A 246 -10.38 -5.74 -14.84
N VAL A 247 -11.45 -5.67 -14.00
CA VAL A 247 -12.63 -6.52 -14.12
C VAL A 247 -13.28 -6.36 -15.50
N PHE A 248 -13.61 -5.12 -15.89
CA PHE A 248 -14.22 -4.86 -17.20
C PHE A 248 -13.29 -5.27 -18.36
N LYS A 249 -12.01 -4.93 -18.26
CA LYS A 249 -11.05 -5.35 -19.29
C LYS A 249 -11.03 -6.87 -19.47
N ARG A 250 -11.11 -7.64 -18.39
CA ARG A 250 -11.17 -9.11 -18.44
C ARG A 250 -12.46 -9.63 -19.05
N LEU A 251 -13.59 -8.99 -18.82
CA LEU A 251 -14.88 -9.39 -19.36
C LEU A 251 -15.00 -9.14 -20.87
N PHE A 252 -14.40 -8.02 -21.35
CA PHE A 252 -14.59 -7.57 -22.74
C PHE A 252 -13.36 -7.74 -23.63
N SER A 253 -12.21 -8.18 -23.11
CA SER A 253 -10.99 -8.42 -23.89
C SER A 253 -10.58 -9.90 -23.85
N ALA A 254 -9.92 -10.37 -24.93
CA ALA A 254 -9.39 -11.73 -25.01
C ALA A 254 -8.49 -12.04 -23.80
N LYS A 255 -8.48 -13.32 -23.40
CA LYS A 255 -7.64 -13.86 -22.31
C LYS A 255 -6.20 -13.32 -22.38
N ASN A 256 -5.68 -12.80 -21.28
CA ASN A 256 -4.29 -12.35 -21.05
C ASN A 256 -3.92 -10.91 -21.43
N SER A 257 -4.84 -9.97 -21.62
CA SER A 257 -4.46 -8.57 -21.77
C SER A 257 -4.29 -7.88 -20.39
N TRP A 258 -3.05 -7.54 -20.07
CA TRP A 258 -2.72 -6.61 -18.98
C TRP A 258 -3.05 -5.16 -19.40
#